data_24a3bdcfadd25f08e73e0e4fe014bc9d
#
_entry.id   24a3bdcfadd25f08e73e0e4fe014bc9d
#
_cell.length_a   1.000
_cell.length_b   1.000
_cell.length_c   1.000
_cell.angle_alpha   90.00
_cell.angle_beta   90.00
_cell.angle_gamma   90.00
#
_symmetry.space_group_name_H-M   'P 1'
#
loop_
_entity.id
_entity.type
_entity.pdbx_description
1 polymer ?
#
loop_
_entity_poly.entity_id
_entity_poly.type
_entity_poly.pdbx_seq_one_letter_code
_entity_poly.pdbx_strand_id
1 'polypeptide(L)'
;AVATADLIKNPNGMMIDRLARKELKKNNLDYAHGTGHGVGFFLNVHEGPQSLSKFNKIKLKEGMILSNEPGFYKKNKFGIRIENLIYVKNIKNKICFENLTLAPIDKELINFDSLNTREKSYLFEYHLKVYMTISKYLSNTQKKWLASFI
;
A
#
# COMPACT_ATOMS: atom_id res chain seq x y z
N ALA A 1 -2.49 -2.14 6.44
CA ALA A 1 -3.73 -1.41 6.83
C ALA A 1 -4.55 -0.97 5.62
N VAL A 2 -4.02 -0.14 4.70
CA VAL A 2 -4.80 0.35 3.53
C VAL A 2 -5.14 -0.80 2.59
N ALA A 3 -4.18 -1.59 2.22
CA ALA A 3 -4.36 -2.70 1.28
C ALA A 3 -5.20 -3.86 1.86
N THR A 4 -5.25 -3.99 3.18
CA THR A 4 -6.11 -4.95 3.87
C THR A 4 -7.40 -4.31 4.42
N ALA A 5 -7.67 -3.05 4.08
CA ALA A 5 -8.92 -2.41 4.46
C ALA A 5 -10.09 -3.18 3.87
N ASP A 6 -11.04 -3.52 4.71
CA ASP A 6 -12.28 -4.13 4.26
C ASP A 6 -13.03 -3.18 3.33
N LEU A 7 -13.89 -3.76 2.52
CA LEU A 7 -14.78 -3.01 1.65
C LEU A 7 -15.47 -1.88 2.43
N ILE A 8 -15.09 -0.64 2.16
CA ILE A 8 -15.56 0.55 2.88
C ILE A 8 -16.61 1.26 2.03
N LYS A 9 -17.70 1.65 2.66
CA LYS A 9 -18.76 2.41 2.00
C LYS A 9 -18.40 3.90 2.00
N ASN A 10 -18.33 4.51 0.82
CA ASN A 10 -18.06 5.94 0.62
C ASN A 10 -16.84 6.49 1.39
N PRO A 11 -15.66 5.88 1.33
CA PRO A 11 -14.50 6.42 2.02
C PRO A 11 -13.99 7.69 1.36
N ASN A 12 -13.30 8.51 2.16
CA ASN A 12 -12.50 9.64 1.68
C ASN A 12 -11.04 9.48 2.11
N GLY A 13 -10.17 10.33 1.58
CA GLY A 13 -8.74 10.26 1.86
C GLY A 13 -8.39 10.31 3.34
N MET A 14 -9.08 11.16 4.11
CA MET A 14 -8.87 11.30 5.55
C MET A 14 -9.20 10.01 6.32
N MET A 15 -10.25 9.29 5.94
CA MET A 15 -10.62 8.02 6.58
C MET A 15 -9.53 6.96 6.38
N ILE A 16 -9.02 6.86 5.16
CA ILE A 16 -7.97 5.90 4.81
C ILE A 16 -6.65 6.27 5.48
N ASP A 17 -6.28 7.56 5.50
CA ASP A 17 -5.09 8.04 6.22
C ASP A 17 -5.15 7.69 7.73
N ARG A 18 -6.31 7.84 8.37
CA ARG A 18 -6.49 7.42 9.77
C ARG A 18 -6.27 5.93 9.98
N LEU A 19 -6.76 5.10 9.06
CA LEU A 19 -6.56 3.65 9.12
C LEU A 19 -5.08 3.28 8.97
N ALA A 20 -4.38 3.91 8.04
CA ALA A 20 -2.95 3.68 7.82
C ALA A 20 -2.11 4.02 9.07
N ARG A 21 -2.44 5.13 9.74
CA ARG A 21 -1.71 5.61 10.93
C ARG A 21 -2.06 4.88 12.22
N LYS A 22 -3.15 4.11 12.24
CA LYS A 22 -3.72 3.55 13.47
C LYS A 22 -2.70 2.79 14.32
N GLU A 23 -1.92 1.92 13.71
CA GLU A 23 -0.98 1.07 14.46
C GLU A 23 0.23 1.86 14.97
N LEU A 24 0.74 2.81 14.20
CA LEU A 24 1.81 3.71 14.67
C LEU A 24 1.32 4.57 15.85
N LYS A 25 0.12 5.13 15.74
CA LYS A 25 -0.44 5.98 16.80
C LYS A 25 -0.71 5.27 18.11
N LYS A 26 -1.00 3.97 18.11
CA LYS A 26 -1.08 3.17 19.34
C LYS A 26 0.24 3.16 20.13
N ASN A 27 1.36 3.36 19.45
CA ASN A 27 2.68 3.39 20.02
C ASN A 27 3.26 4.83 20.12
N ASN A 28 2.39 5.86 20.06
CA ASN A 28 2.77 7.27 20.06
C ASN A 28 3.73 7.64 18.91
N LEU A 29 3.64 6.93 17.77
CA LEU A 29 4.43 7.16 16.57
C LEU A 29 3.56 7.75 15.47
N ASP A 30 4.16 8.51 14.57
CA ASP A 30 3.52 9.08 13.38
C ASP A 30 4.59 9.41 12.33
N TYR A 31 4.15 9.77 11.12
CA TYR A 31 4.99 10.34 10.07
C TYR A 31 4.45 11.68 9.61
N ALA A 32 5.34 12.58 9.15
CA ALA A 32 5.03 13.99 8.89
C ALA A 32 4.35 14.23 7.53
N HIS A 33 4.41 13.29 6.60
CA HIS A 33 3.83 13.41 5.25
C HIS A 33 2.43 12.79 5.14
N GLY A 34 1.77 12.96 3.99
CA GLY A 34 0.53 12.23 3.67
C GLY A 34 0.78 10.73 3.56
N THR A 35 -0.24 9.92 3.79
CA THR A 35 -0.17 8.47 3.54
C THR A 35 -0.08 8.15 2.04
N GLY A 36 -0.53 9.09 1.20
CA GLY A 36 -0.46 8.96 -0.25
C GLY A 36 -1.05 10.17 -0.96
N HIS A 37 -0.72 10.29 -2.22
CA HIS A 37 -1.19 11.33 -3.13
C HIS A 37 -1.90 10.71 -4.33
N GLY A 38 -2.68 11.51 -5.05
CA GLY A 38 -3.20 11.13 -6.35
C GLY A 38 -2.08 11.08 -7.39
N VAL A 39 -2.25 10.20 -8.36
CA VAL A 39 -1.33 10.04 -9.50
C VAL A 39 -2.08 10.41 -10.77
N GLY A 40 -1.47 11.26 -11.59
CA GLY A 40 -2.05 11.77 -12.81
C GLY A 40 -2.05 10.77 -13.96
N PHE A 41 -2.93 11.00 -14.90
CA PHE A 41 -3.09 10.20 -16.11
C PHE A 41 -1.86 10.23 -17.01
N PHE A 42 -1.20 11.39 -17.11
CA PHE A 42 -0.11 11.60 -18.07
C PHE A 42 1.20 11.94 -17.36
N LEU A 43 1.77 10.94 -16.67
CA LEU A 43 3.08 11.02 -16.00
C LEU A 43 3.20 12.09 -14.89
N ASN A 44 2.10 12.71 -14.47
CA ASN A 44 2.12 13.64 -13.36
C ASN A 44 2.09 12.88 -12.04
N VAL A 45 3.23 12.81 -11.38
CA VAL A 45 3.41 12.01 -10.16
C VAL A 45 2.46 12.46 -9.04
N HIS A 46 2.26 13.76 -8.88
CA HIS A 46 1.36 14.32 -7.89
C HIS A 46 0.20 15.05 -8.57
N GLU A 47 -0.97 14.44 -8.60
CA GLU A 47 -2.16 15.04 -9.19
C GLU A 47 -3.39 14.75 -8.33
N GLY A 48 -4.10 15.83 -7.97
CA GLY A 48 -5.35 15.74 -7.24
C GLY A 48 -6.57 15.50 -8.14
N PRO A 49 -7.79 15.58 -7.55
CA PRO A 49 -8.12 16.09 -6.21
C PRO A 49 -7.97 15.08 -5.06
N GLN A 50 -7.80 13.77 -5.36
CA GLN A 50 -7.68 12.73 -4.35
C GLN A 50 -6.29 12.71 -3.70
N SER A 51 -6.24 12.39 -2.42
CA SER A 51 -5.02 12.01 -1.69
C SER A 51 -5.39 11.28 -0.41
N LEU A 52 -4.47 10.50 0.15
CA LEU A 52 -4.60 9.89 1.47
C LEU A 52 -3.90 10.78 2.49
N SER A 53 -4.63 11.72 3.07
CA SER A 53 -4.05 12.71 3.99
C SER A 53 -5.05 13.17 5.04
N LYS A 54 -4.54 13.74 6.13
CA LYS A 54 -5.33 14.19 7.32
C LYS A 54 -6.46 15.16 6.97
N PHE A 55 -6.37 15.89 5.88
CA PHE A 55 -7.30 16.96 5.53
C PHE A 55 -8.12 16.70 4.27
N ASN A 56 -7.81 15.62 3.52
CA ASN A 56 -8.50 15.36 2.26
C ASN A 56 -9.86 14.68 2.49
N LYS A 57 -10.93 15.42 2.22
CA LYS A 57 -12.31 14.96 2.34
C LYS A 57 -12.91 14.48 1.01
N ILE A 58 -12.14 14.47 -0.06
CA ILE A 58 -12.59 13.99 -1.37
C ILE A 58 -12.97 12.52 -1.26
N LYS A 59 -14.16 12.19 -1.70
CA LYS A 59 -14.65 10.80 -1.78
C LYS A 59 -13.84 10.05 -2.83
N LEU A 60 -13.34 8.90 -2.45
CA LEU A 60 -12.64 8.02 -3.38
C LEU A 60 -13.65 7.37 -4.32
N LYS A 61 -13.33 7.39 -5.61
CA LYS A 61 -14.16 6.83 -6.68
C LYS A 61 -13.36 5.78 -7.45
N GLU A 62 -14.08 4.81 -8.01
CA GLU A 62 -13.50 3.82 -8.90
C GLU A 62 -12.66 4.46 -10.00
N GLY A 63 -11.54 3.84 -10.33
CA GLY A 63 -10.57 4.32 -11.33
C GLY A 63 -9.54 5.32 -10.80
N MET A 64 -9.72 5.89 -9.60
CA MET A 64 -8.70 6.77 -9.02
C MET A 64 -7.42 5.99 -8.69
N ILE A 65 -6.27 6.56 -9.03
CA ILE A 65 -4.95 6.03 -8.71
C ILE A 65 -4.35 6.86 -7.59
N LEU A 66 -3.73 6.18 -6.64
CA LEU A 66 -3.12 6.77 -5.44
C LEU A 66 -1.79 6.08 -5.13
N SER A 67 -0.85 6.81 -4.55
CA SER A 67 0.23 6.17 -3.80
C SER A 67 -0.28 5.71 -2.43
N ASN A 68 0.35 4.67 -1.89
CA ASN A 68 0.14 4.18 -0.52
C ASN A 68 1.51 3.98 0.10
N GLU A 69 1.97 4.98 0.83
CA GLU A 69 3.38 5.16 1.22
C GLU A 69 3.57 5.49 2.71
N PRO A 70 2.93 4.75 3.64
CA PRO A 70 3.16 4.97 5.05
C PRO A 70 4.63 4.71 5.40
N GLY A 71 5.14 5.43 6.40
CA GLY A 71 6.53 5.32 6.80
C GLY A 71 6.75 5.45 8.29
N PHE A 72 7.95 5.13 8.71
CA PHE A 72 8.48 5.40 10.05
C PHE A 72 9.88 5.96 9.94
N TYR A 73 10.15 7.05 10.66
CA TYR A 73 11.43 7.76 10.57
C TYR A 73 11.97 8.05 11.97
N LYS A 74 13.21 7.63 12.22
CA LYS A 74 13.92 7.92 13.46
C LYS A 74 15.04 8.90 13.17
N LYS A 75 14.87 10.14 13.67
CA LYS A 75 15.83 11.25 13.43
C LYS A 75 17.26 10.80 13.64
N ASN A 76 18.14 11.13 12.68
CA ASN A 76 19.56 10.81 12.66
C ASN A 76 19.91 9.31 12.74
N LYS A 77 18.95 8.42 12.46
CA LYS A 77 19.18 6.96 12.50
C LYS A 77 18.77 6.28 11.20
N PHE A 78 17.47 6.19 10.93
CA PHE A 78 16.95 5.52 9.72
C PHE A 78 15.54 5.95 9.39
N GLY A 79 15.12 5.65 8.16
CA GLY A 79 13.74 5.73 7.71
C GLY A 79 13.34 4.47 6.99
N ILE A 80 12.08 4.07 7.16
CA ILE A 80 11.47 2.94 6.45
C ILE A 80 10.18 3.45 5.81
N ARG A 81 10.03 3.22 4.51
CA ARG A 81 8.81 3.46 3.74
C ARG A 81 8.55 2.24 2.86
N ILE A 82 7.33 1.74 2.90
CA ILE A 82 6.86 0.74 1.94
C ILE A 82 5.81 1.45 1.09
N GLU A 83 6.07 1.50 -0.22
CA GLU A 83 5.24 2.27 -1.14
C GLU A 83 4.76 1.40 -2.29
N ASN A 84 3.46 1.43 -2.51
CA ASN A 84 2.81 0.85 -3.67
C ASN A 84 1.87 1.88 -4.31
N LEU A 85 1.76 1.84 -5.63
CA LEU A 85 0.62 2.43 -6.31
C LEU A 85 -0.57 1.49 -6.17
N ILE A 86 -1.71 2.08 -5.87
CA ILE A 86 -2.98 1.39 -5.75
C ILE A 86 -4.03 2.07 -6.63
N TYR A 87 -4.97 1.29 -7.14
CA TYR A 87 -6.14 1.86 -7.76
C TYR A 87 -7.41 1.46 -7.01
N VAL A 88 -8.38 2.35 -7.09
CA VAL A 88 -9.66 2.22 -6.40
C VAL A 88 -10.60 1.38 -7.24
N LYS A 89 -11.11 0.28 -6.67
CA LYS A 89 -12.17 -0.56 -7.23
C LYS A 89 -13.47 -0.38 -6.47
N ASN A 90 -14.57 -0.53 -7.18
CA ASN A 90 -15.90 -0.61 -6.59
C ASN A 90 -16.45 -2.03 -6.74
N ILE A 91 -16.75 -2.68 -5.61
CA ILE A 91 -17.36 -4.00 -5.58
C ILE A 91 -18.66 -3.90 -4.78
N LYS A 92 -19.80 -4.06 -5.43
CA LYS A 92 -21.13 -4.00 -4.79
C LYS A 92 -21.32 -2.74 -3.92
N ASN A 93 -21.00 -1.57 -4.47
CA ASN A 93 -21.06 -0.26 -3.79
C ASN A 93 -20.13 -0.10 -2.58
N LYS A 94 -19.09 -0.88 -2.52
CA LYS A 94 -18.01 -0.74 -1.53
C LYS A 94 -16.68 -0.57 -2.23
N ILE A 95 -15.85 0.31 -1.70
CA ILE A 95 -14.51 0.58 -2.21
C ILE A 95 -13.51 -0.41 -1.63
N CYS A 96 -12.66 -0.93 -2.48
CA CYS A 96 -11.44 -1.66 -2.14
C CYS A 96 -10.27 -1.14 -2.99
N PHE A 97 -9.07 -1.60 -2.66
CA PHE A 97 -7.85 -1.17 -3.32
C PHE A 97 -7.14 -2.36 -3.95
N GLU A 98 -6.64 -2.18 -5.16
CA GLU A 98 -5.80 -3.17 -5.83
C GLU A 98 -4.41 -2.59 -6.10
N ASN A 99 -3.37 -3.38 -5.82
CA ASN A 99 -2.00 -2.98 -6.07
C ASN A 99 -1.70 -2.97 -7.58
N LEU A 100 -1.13 -1.86 -8.04
CA LEU A 100 -0.55 -1.70 -9.38
C LEU A 100 0.95 -1.99 -9.37
N THR A 101 1.63 -1.69 -8.27
CA THR A 101 3.06 -2.01 -8.11
C THR A 101 3.25 -3.52 -8.01
N LEU A 102 4.16 -4.06 -8.80
CA LEU A 102 4.49 -5.47 -8.86
C LEU A 102 5.99 -5.70 -8.55
N ALA A 103 6.45 -5.16 -7.44
CA ALA A 103 7.79 -5.37 -6.90
C ALA A 103 7.71 -6.14 -5.57
N PRO A 104 8.61 -7.10 -5.31
CA PRO A 104 8.60 -7.80 -4.02
C PRO A 104 8.95 -6.83 -2.89
N ILE A 105 8.30 -7.01 -1.74
CA ILE A 105 8.63 -6.31 -0.51
C ILE A 105 9.75 -7.11 0.17
N ASP A 106 10.84 -6.43 0.53
CA ASP A 106 11.96 -7.07 1.23
C ASP A 106 11.49 -7.63 2.57
N LYS A 107 11.65 -8.95 2.73
CA LYS A 107 11.18 -9.68 3.91
C LYS A 107 12.20 -9.70 5.06
N GLU A 108 13.46 -9.39 4.83
CA GLU A 108 14.50 -9.42 5.86
C GLU A 108 14.24 -8.38 6.97
N LEU A 109 13.56 -7.29 6.64
CA LEU A 109 13.19 -6.26 7.61
C LEU A 109 11.80 -6.47 8.24
N ILE A 110 11.10 -7.57 7.91
CA ILE A 110 9.76 -7.85 8.44
C ILE A 110 9.86 -8.76 9.67
N ASN A 111 9.38 -8.28 10.80
CA ASN A 111 9.15 -9.14 11.97
C ASN A 111 7.83 -9.91 11.78
N PHE A 112 7.93 -11.12 11.25
CA PHE A 112 6.77 -11.98 10.97
C PHE A 112 5.99 -12.38 12.23
N ASP A 113 6.63 -12.45 13.39
CA ASP A 113 5.97 -12.79 14.66
C ASP A 113 5.02 -11.67 15.11
N SER A 114 5.28 -10.45 14.71
CA SER A 114 4.43 -9.30 14.99
C SER A 114 3.21 -9.19 14.04
N LEU A 115 3.15 -9.97 12.98
CA LEU A 115 2.06 -9.96 12.02
C LEU A 115 0.95 -10.94 12.41
N ASN A 116 -0.30 -10.49 12.32
CA ASN A 116 -1.45 -11.38 12.46
C ASN A 116 -1.65 -12.24 11.19
N THR A 117 -2.51 -13.25 11.28
CA THR A 117 -2.77 -14.20 10.18
C THR A 117 -3.19 -13.49 8.89
N ARG A 118 -4.04 -12.47 8.97
CA ARG A 118 -4.52 -11.71 7.80
C ARG A 118 -3.38 -10.95 7.13
N GLU A 119 -2.48 -10.37 7.88
CA GLU A 119 -1.32 -9.62 7.36
C GLU A 119 -0.32 -10.57 6.69
N LYS A 120 -0.10 -11.75 7.29
CA LYS A 120 0.73 -12.81 6.68
C LYS A 120 0.12 -13.31 5.36
N SER A 121 -1.19 -13.59 5.34
CA SER A 121 -1.89 -13.99 4.12
C SER A 121 -1.80 -12.92 3.04
N TYR A 122 -1.98 -11.64 3.40
CA TYR A 122 -1.84 -10.53 2.45
C TYR A 122 -0.45 -10.47 1.82
N LEU A 123 0.63 -10.61 2.61
CA LEU A 123 2.00 -10.60 2.08
C LEU A 123 2.23 -11.78 1.14
N PHE A 124 1.79 -12.97 1.53
CA PHE A 124 1.88 -14.17 0.70
C PHE A 124 1.15 -13.98 -0.64
N GLU A 125 -0.11 -13.57 -0.61
CA GLU A 125 -0.93 -13.34 -1.80
C GLU A 125 -0.33 -12.25 -2.71
N TYR A 126 0.21 -11.19 -2.11
CA TYR A 126 0.89 -10.12 -2.83
C TYR A 126 2.12 -10.64 -3.57
N HIS A 127 3.02 -11.35 -2.87
CA HIS A 127 4.24 -11.90 -3.49
C HIS A 127 3.90 -12.98 -4.54
N LEU A 128 2.89 -13.81 -4.29
CA LEU A 128 2.40 -14.78 -5.26
C LEU A 128 1.89 -14.08 -6.54
N LYS A 129 1.11 -13.00 -6.39
CA LYS A 129 0.65 -12.18 -7.53
C LYS A 129 1.83 -11.59 -8.31
N VAL A 130 2.82 -11.04 -7.62
CA VAL A 130 4.05 -10.51 -8.24
C VAL A 130 4.74 -11.62 -9.04
N TYR A 131 4.97 -12.77 -8.43
CA TYR A 131 5.60 -13.92 -9.09
C TYR A 131 4.83 -14.40 -10.31
N MET A 132 3.55 -14.65 -10.19
CA MET A 132 2.70 -15.13 -11.29
C MET A 132 2.68 -14.17 -12.49
N THR A 133 2.74 -12.86 -12.20
CA THR A 133 2.68 -11.85 -13.27
C THR A 133 4.03 -11.62 -13.93
N ILE A 134 5.11 -11.57 -13.15
CA ILE A 134 6.44 -11.13 -13.63
C ILE A 134 7.30 -12.31 -14.09
N SER A 135 7.15 -13.50 -13.51
CA SER A 135 8.04 -14.65 -13.76
C SER A 135 8.16 -15.02 -15.23
N LYS A 136 7.12 -14.83 -16.02
CA LYS A 136 7.14 -15.13 -17.47
C LYS A 136 8.16 -14.30 -18.27
N TYR A 137 8.62 -13.18 -17.71
CA TYR A 137 9.62 -12.29 -18.33
C TYR A 137 11.04 -12.51 -17.78
N LEU A 138 11.22 -13.43 -16.84
CA LEU A 138 12.46 -13.64 -16.10
C LEU A 138 13.19 -14.92 -16.55
N SER A 139 14.53 -14.89 -16.43
CA SER A 139 15.37 -16.09 -16.55
C SER A 139 15.10 -17.07 -15.38
N ASN A 140 15.55 -18.32 -15.52
CA ASN A 140 15.36 -19.32 -14.47
C ASN A 140 16.02 -18.92 -13.13
N THR A 141 17.17 -18.28 -13.16
CA THR A 141 17.84 -17.78 -11.94
C THR A 141 17.01 -16.70 -11.26
N GLN A 142 16.52 -15.73 -12.05
CA GLN A 142 15.66 -14.66 -11.53
C GLN A 142 14.31 -15.18 -10.99
N LYS A 143 13.74 -16.20 -11.65
CA LYS A 143 12.52 -16.86 -11.14
C LYS A 143 12.75 -17.49 -9.76
N LYS A 144 13.87 -18.20 -9.57
CA LYS A 144 14.23 -18.79 -8.28
C LYS A 144 14.39 -17.72 -7.20
N TRP A 145 15.06 -16.62 -7.52
CA TRP A 145 15.20 -15.47 -6.62
C TRP A 145 13.84 -14.87 -6.27
N LEU A 146 13.00 -14.58 -7.26
CA LEU A 146 11.67 -14.02 -7.02
C LEU A 146 10.78 -14.96 -6.19
N ALA A 147 10.85 -16.27 -6.43
CA ALA A 147 10.13 -17.28 -5.66
C ALA A 147 10.55 -17.32 -4.18
N SER A 148 11.77 -16.87 -3.84
CA SER A 148 12.23 -16.85 -2.45
C SER A 148 11.48 -15.84 -1.57
N PHE A 149 10.68 -14.94 -2.15
CA PHE A 149 9.82 -14.00 -1.41
C PHE A 149 8.45 -14.58 -1.03
N ILE A 150 8.05 -15.68 -1.65
CA ILE A 150 6.80 -16.40 -1.36
C ILE A 150 7.01 -17.34 -0.17
#